data_13f13b8b1675cc724a2f7617256688d0
#
_entry.id   13f13b8b1675cc724a2f7617256688d0
#
_cell.length_a   1.000
_cell.length_b   1.000
_cell.length_c   1.000
_cell.angle_alpha   90.00
_cell.angle_beta   90.00
_cell.angle_gamma   90.00
#
_symmetry.space_group_name_H-M   'P 1'
#
loop_
_entity.id
_entity.type
_entity.pdbx_description
1 polymer ?
#
loop_
_entity_poly.entity_id
_entity_poly.type
_entity_poly.pdbx_seq_one_letter_code
_entity_poly.pdbx_strand_id
1 'polypeptide(L)'
;MTIAPMLTEETPANVLVARVLEEAGIEMVFGISGGHTGRIVSGLSQYQNQVRTVLVREESLGGVMAEVYGRLTRRPGVLLGQGPWVLGNGLLGTIEAHLS
;
A
#
# COMPACT_ATOMS: atom_id res chain seq x y z
N MET A 1 9.54 -19.63 -18.88
CA MET A 1 8.23 -18.93 -19.00
C MET A 1 8.47 -17.47 -19.31
N THR A 2 7.82 -16.97 -20.33
CA THR A 2 7.95 -15.56 -20.71
C THR A 2 6.82 -14.76 -20.07
N ILE A 3 7.17 -13.74 -19.34
CA ILE A 3 6.19 -12.84 -18.71
C ILE A 3 6.08 -11.60 -19.59
N ALA A 4 4.86 -11.31 -20.06
CA ALA A 4 4.62 -10.10 -20.82
C ALA A 4 4.79 -8.87 -19.93
N PRO A 5 5.37 -7.78 -20.45
CA PRO A 5 5.50 -6.57 -19.66
C PRO A 5 4.12 -6.00 -19.32
N MET A 6 3.98 -5.51 -18.09
CA MET A 6 2.75 -4.87 -17.62
C MET A 6 2.49 -3.57 -18.35
N LEU A 7 3.54 -2.87 -18.69
CA LEU A 7 3.50 -1.59 -19.41
C LEU A 7 4.41 -1.67 -20.62
N THR A 8 3.93 -1.13 -21.72
CA THR A 8 4.69 -1.09 -23.00
C THR A 8 5.28 0.28 -23.28
N GLU A 9 5.00 1.25 -22.43
CA GLU A 9 5.52 2.63 -22.55
C GLU A 9 6.34 3.00 -21.34
N GLU A 10 7.21 3.97 -21.52
CA GLU A 10 7.96 4.53 -20.41
C GLU A 10 7.00 5.19 -19.41
N THR A 11 7.12 4.84 -18.14
CA THR A 11 6.17 5.24 -17.10
C THR A 11 6.93 5.70 -15.87
N PRO A 12 6.51 6.79 -15.20
CA PRO A 12 7.12 7.19 -13.94
C PRO A 12 7.00 6.07 -12.90
N ALA A 13 8.05 5.90 -12.09
CA ALA A 13 8.12 4.80 -11.12
C ALA A 13 6.97 4.83 -10.11
N ASN A 14 6.53 6.01 -9.67
CA ASN A 14 5.43 6.11 -8.72
C ASN A 14 4.08 5.65 -9.32
N VAL A 15 3.88 5.88 -10.60
CA VAL A 15 2.70 5.38 -11.32
C VAL A 15 2.81 3.87 -11.51
N LEU A 16 4.01 3.38 -11.79
CA LEU A 16 4.26 1.94 -11.92
C LEU A 16 3.93 1.20 -10.63
N VAL A 17 4.30 1.75 -9.46
CA VAL A 17 3.94 1.15 -8.17
C VAL A 17 2.43 1.01 -8.04
N ALA A 18 1.68 2.06 -8.35
CA ALA A 18 0.22 2.02 -8.29
C ALA A 18 -0.35 0.96 -9.25
N ARG A 19 0.21 0.86 -10.44
CA ARG A 19 -0.22 -0.10 -11.44
C ARG A 19 0.05 -1.53 -11.00
N VAL A 20 1.20 -1.78 -10.38
CA VAL A 20 1.55 -3.11 -9.83
C VAL A 20 0.57 -3.51 -8.73
N LEU A 21 0.23 -2.59 -7.83
CA LEU A 21 -0.74 -2.87 -6.77
C LEU A 21 -2.12 -3.20 -7.34
N GLU A 22 -2.57 -2.46 -8.34
CA GLU A 22 -3.83 -2.74 -9.02
C GLU A 22 -3.82 -4.13 -9.64
N GLU A 23 -2.77 -4.47 -10.38
CA GLU A 23 -2.65 -5.78 -11.03
C GLU A 23 -2.56 -6.93 -10.01
N ALA A 24 -2.00 -6.66 -8.84
CA ALA A 24 -1.94 -7.65 -7.76
C ALA A 24 -3.28 -7.84 -7.03
N GLY A 25 -4.31 -7.09 -7.41
CA GLY A 25 -5.62 -7.19 -6.78
C GLY A 25 -5.73 -6.43 -5.47
N ILE A 26 -4.82 -5.51 -5.20
CA ILE A 26 -4.87 -4.66 -4.01
C ILE A 26 -5.96 -3.61 -4.21
N GLU A 27 -6.85 -3.48 -3.24
CA GLU A 27 -7.94 -2.51 -3.29
C GLU A 27 -7.76 -1.35 -2.30
N MET A 28 -6.99 -1.58 -1.23
CA MET A 28 -6.86 -0.60 -0.15
C MET A 28 -5.41 -0.45 0.28
N VAL A 29 -4.98 0.80 0.39
CA VAL A 29 -3.69 1.18 0.97
C VAL A 29 -3.98 2.12 2.14
N PHE A 30 -3.43 1.81 3.29
CA PHE A 30 -3.51 2.66 4.48
C PHE A 30 -2.14 3.24 4.75
N GLY A 31 -2.02 4.54 4.79
CA GLY A 31 -0.69 5.08 4.90
C GLY A 31 -0.59 6.54 5.30
N ILE A 32 0.65 6.95 5.46
CA ILE A 32 1.01 8.34 5.77
C ILE A 32 1.86 8.90 4.64
N SER A 33 1.49 10.08 4.18
CA SER A 33 2.30 10.84 3.25
C SER A 33 3.48 11.46 3.98
N GLY A 34 4.65 11.36 3.41
CA GLY A 34 5.87 11.95 3.95
C GLY A 34 6.83 12.30 2.83
N GLY A 35 8.04 12.70 3.17
CA GLY A 35 9.03 13.14 2.19
C GLY A 35 9.34 12.10 1.12
N HIS A 36 9.41 10.83 1.50
CA HIS A 36 9.70 9.75 0.56
C HIS A 36 8.43 9.06 0.02
N THR A 37 7.35 9.04 0.80
CA THR A 37 6.11 8.37 0.40
C THR A 37 5.17 9.27 -0.38
N GLY A 38 5.37 10.58 -0.35
CA GLY A 38 4.50 11.53 -1.03
C GLY A 38 4.36 11.27 -2.52
N ARG A 39 5.43 10.88 -3.17
CA ARG A 39 5.39 10.55 -4.60
C ARG A 39 4.60 9.28 -4.88
N ILE A 40 4.69 8.31 -3.99
CA ILE A 40 3.89 7.07 -4.10
C ILE A 40 2.40 7.41 -3.93
N VAL A 41 2.08 8.21 -2.93
CA VAL A 41 0.69 8.68 -2.72
C VAL A 41 0.18 9.44 -3.94
N SER A 42 1.02 10.30 -4.53
CA SER A 42 0.68 11.01 -5.76
C SER A 42 0.39 10.05 -6.93
N GLY A 43 1.20 9.01 -7.07
CA GLY A 43 0.94 7.98 -8.08
C GLY A 43 -0.38 7.24 -7.82
N LEU A 44 -0.62 6.87 -6.56
CA LEU A 44 -1.85 6.19 -6.16
C LEU A 44 -3.09 7.05 -6.39
N SER A 45 -2.99 8.36 -6.26
CA SER A 45 -4.12 9.27 -6.47
C SER A 45 -4.71 9.18 -7.88
N GLN A 46 -3.92 8.76 -8.85
CA GLN A 46 -4.37 8.56 -10.23
C GLN A 46 -5.19 7.28 -10.39
N TYR A 47 -5.15 6.40 -9.39
CA TYR A 47 -5.82 5.10 -9.38
C TYR A 47 -6.81 4.96 -8.24
N GLN A 48 -7.32 6.08 -7.70
CA GLN A 48 -8.16 6.10 -6.51
C GLN A 48 -9.47 5.29 -6.67
N ASN A 49 -9.93 5.11 -7.89
CA ASN A 49 -11.11 4.29 -8.17
C ASN A 49 -10.81 2.79 -8.14
N GLN A 50 -9.57 2.41 -8.37
CA GLN A 50 -9.12 1.01 -8.41
C GLN A 50 -8.42 0.61 -7.11
N VAL A 51 -7.52 1.48 -6.63
CA VAL A 51 -6.77 1.29 -5.39
C VAL A 51 -7.01 2.50 -4.50
N ARG A 52 -7.86 2.34 -3.50
CA ARG A 52 -8.19 3.44 -2.59
C ARG A 52 -7.07 3.64 -1.58
N THR A 53 -6.68 4.88 -1.40
CA THR A 53 -5.70 5.26 -0.39
C THR A 53 -6.41 5.96 0.75
N VAL A 54 -6.26 5.43 1.94
CA VAL A 54 -6.79 6.01 3.17
C VAL A 54 -5.61 6.58 3.95
N LEU A 55 -5.58 7.89 4.12
CA LEU A 55 -4.53 8.54 4.89
C LEU A 55 -4.84 8.39 6.37
N VAL A 56 -3.86 7.95 7.12
CA VAL A 56 -3.96 7.75 8.58
C VAL A 56 -3.04 8.71 9.30
N ARG A 57 -3.22 8.86 10.60
CA ARG A 57 -2.44 9.81 11.39
C ARG A 57 -1.12 9.23 11.85
N GLU A 58 -1.01 7.92 11.94
CA GLU A 58 0.22 7.26 12.33
C GLU A 58 0.25 5.82 11.80
N GLU A 59 1.43 5.25 11.69
CA GLU A 59 1.67 3.96 11.06
C GLU A 59 1.06 2.81 11.85
N SER A 60 1.01 2.91 13.18
CA SER A 60 0.38 1.87 14.02
C SER A 60 -1.09 1.71 13.67
N LEU A 61 -1.78 2.81 13.48
CA LEU A 61 -3.18 2.81 13.10
C LEU A 61 -3.38 2.20 11.70
N GLY A 62 -2.54 2.63 10.75
CA GLY A 62 -2.58 2.09 9.40
C GLY A 62 -2.31 0.59 9.36
N GLY A 63 -1.36 0.12 10.16
CA GLY A 63 -1.04 -1.30 10.24
C GLY A 63 -2.19 -2.13 10.78
N VAL A 64 -2.86 -1.66 11.83
CA VAL A 64 -4.04 -2.34 12.38
C VAL A 64 -5.19 -2.32 11.38
N MET A 65 -5.42 -1.19 10.71
CA MET A 65 -6.47 -1.10 9.69
C MET A 65 -6.23 -2.07 8.54
N ALA A 66 -4.99 -2.16 8.07
CA ALA A 66 -4.63 -3.09 7.00
C ALA A 66 -4.83 -4.55 7.42
N GLU A 67 -4.45 -4.88 8.66
CA GLU A 67 -4.62 -6.23 9.22
C GLU A 67 -6.10 -6.61 9.32
N VAL A 68 -6.92 -5.74 9.89
CA VAL A 68 -8.36 -5.98 10.03
C VAL A 68 -9.03 -6.10 8.66
N TYR A 69 -8.65 -5.24 7.72
CA TYR A 69 -9.14 -5.32 6.35
C TYR A 69 -8.84 -6.70 5.75
N GLY A 70 -7.61 -7.17 5.90
CA GLY A 70 -7.21 -8.48 5.38
C GLY A 70 -7.97 -9.63 6.03
N ARG A 71 -8.18 -9.53 7.34
CA ARG A 71 -8.90 -10.54 8.11
C ARG A 71 -10.38 -10.64 7.68
N LEU A 72 -11.01 -9.50 7.44
CA LEU A 72 -12.43 -9.46 7.08
C LEU A 72 -12.70 -9.77 5.61
N THR A 73 -11.82 -9.36 4.71
CA THR A 73 -12.05 -9.46 3.27
C THR A 73 -11.34 -10.62 2.60
N ARG A 74 -10.37 -11.22 3.27
CA ARG A 74 -9.45 -12.22 2.69
C ARG A 74 -8.61 -11.65 1.56
N ARG A 75 -8.44 -10.33 1.53
CA ARG A 75 -7.60 -9.62 0.57
C ARG A 75 -6.56 -8.82 1.34
N PRO A 76 -5.31 -8.75 0.87
CA PRO A 76 -4.29 -8.03 1.63
C PRO A 76 -4.59 -6.54 1.72
N GLY A 77 -4.51 -6.00 2.93
CA GLY A 77 -4.40 -4.57 3.15
C GLY A 77 -2.94 -4.18 3.09
N VAL A 78 -2.65 -3.03 2.54
CA VAL A 78 -1.28 -2.54 2.39
C VAL A 78 -1.04 -1.39 3.35
N LEU A 79 0.03 -1.45 4.12
CA LEU A 79 0.51 -0.34 4.92
C LEU A 79 1.61 0.39 4.16
N LEU A 80 1.46 1.69 4.01
CA LEU A 80 2.45 2.57 3.41
C LEU A 80 2.98 3.53 4.46
N GLY A 81 4.27 3.52 4.68
CA GLY A 81 4.90 4.43 5.62
C GLY A 81 6.36 4.65 5.26
N GLN A 82 6.98 5.56 5.98
CA GLN A 82 8.33 6.02 5.67
C GLN A 82 9.36 5.49 6.67
N GLY A 83 10.41 4.83 6.15
CA GLY A 83 11.62 4.49 6.89
C GLY A 83 11.37 3.81 8.23
N PRO A 84 12.09 4.24 9.28
CA PRO A 84 11.99 3.59 10.59
C PRO A 84 10.63 3.75 11.25
N TRP A 85 9.85 4.75 10.86
CA TRP A 85 8.51 4.95 11.44
C TRP A 85 7.56 3.83 11.06
N VAL A 86 7.58 3.40 9.80
CA VAL A 86 6.72 2.27 9.39
C VAL A 86 7.20 0.97 10.03
N LEU A 87 8.50 0.79 10.18
CA LEU A 87 9.04 -0.39 10.84
C LEU A 87 8.68 -0.40 12.33
N GLY A 88 8.94 0.71 13.03
CA GLY A 88 8.70 0.78 14.47
C GLY A 88 7.21 0.80 14.81
N ASN A 89 6.48 1.74 14.25
CA ASN A 89 5.07 1.92 14.60
C ASN A 89 4.13 0.95 13.89
N GLY A 90 4.49 0.49 12.69
CA GLY A 90 3.66 -0.43 11.92
C GLY A 90 3.81 -1.89 12.31
N LEU A 91 4.74 -2.21 13.19
CA LEU A 91 5.10 -3.58 13.52
C LEU A 91 3.96 -4.34 14.20
N LEU A 92 3.19 -3.68 15.04
CA LEU A 92 2.09 -4.33 15.76
C LEU A 92 1.08 -4.97 14.79
N GLY A 93 0.59 -4.22 13.81
CA GLY A 93 -0.34 -4.75 12.82
C GLY A 93 0.28 -5.87 11.98
N THR A 94 1.56 -5.74 11.65
CA THR A 94 2.30 -6.75 10.90
C THR A 94 2.40 -8.06 11.68
N ILE A 95 2.70 -7.98 12.99
CA ILE A 95 2.78 -9.15 13.84
C ILE A 95 1.40 -9.79 13.98
N GLU A 96 0.36 -9.01 14.21
CA GLU A 96 -1.01 -9.52 14.31
C GLU A 96 -1.44 -10.24 13.02
N ALA A 97 -1.11 -9.68 11.87
CA ALA A 97 -1.40 -10.30 10.58
C ALA A 97 -0.68 -11.64 10.42
N HIS A 98 0.56 -11.72 10.90
CA HIS A 98 1.35 -12.94 10.84
C HIS A 98 0.80 -14.04 11.77
N LEU A 99 0.29 -13.66 12.94
CA LEU A 99 -0.21 -14.59 13.95
C LEU A 99 -1.65 -15.06 13.69
N SER A 100 -2.40 -14.36 12.88
CA SER A 100 -3.81 -14.67 12.64
C SER A 100 -4.10 -15.68 11.50
#